data_ac9d48cd2bb68e8c80f73448078d376d
#
_entry.id   ac9d48cd2bb68e8c80f73448078d376d
#
_cell.length_a   1.000
_cell.length_b   1.000
_cell.length_c   1.000
_cell.angle_alpha   90.00
_cell.angle_beta   90.00
_cell.angle_gamma   90.00
#
_symmetry.space_group_name_H-M   'P 1'
#
loop_
_entity.id
_entity.type
_entity.pdbx_description
1 polymer ?
#
loop_
_entity_poly.entity_id
_entity_poly.type
_entity_poly.pdbx_seq_one_letter_code
_entity_poly.pdbx_strand_id
1 'polypeptide(L)'
;MRYQKFDLPKAAKRSLNYLTRMVDPANDNLPYWLILPNKKPAEAAHCRVDDAELVGSWYEGLDSVRHILGTDEGGEVLASFGRQLLSSWGPHGLRFHKKYPWTHTMHSSFHEMGYILPALNRMSEKDPDDPEVEARISGLIRGLRELAIRREVRTFWSGDMREDRPIYEFPNDVYLLEGGFDLSRHTGRGEQAIRNSIMLHALVRRYELKGDEDALDLARGIANHVIGPSRYFSYDCQFFGHVHSAMWFASGLAYLGRVTGEDEYVQKARGIYGFVRSISSSFGWVPEYARWHPMDEEHCESCCIKDMIECARELILCGYDEYWQDIVLFSRNQLMENQVSYSGYVVDDNARPDGDGISYRDISARMIGGFTGGSLPNSISLSKFRSIAGCCCGIAPVGLALVWDMAVEAGKDRVTVNVPLDKEGEGYRLQSEYPERGAMSLSLTKGGEAAFRRYAFMGKEIRVTVDGAPAEFGEEGSLVVVRGVRPGGCVRLSHALRSALKKEKCAGREYKVLWRGPDVIDILPHGEHLRLFQRDRSKPAVLPTPEDVIYTGAANYGPTQQKK
;
A
#
# COMPACT_ATOMS: atom_id res chain seq x y z
N MET A 1 0.04 30.01 -0.60
CA MET A 1 0.69 29.10 0.38
C MET A 1 2.17 28.95 0.06
N ARG A 2 3.01 29.08 1.05
CA ARG A 2 4.46 28.92 0.88
C ARG A 2 4.87 27.44 0.78
N TYR A 3 4.14 26.55 1.45
CA TYR A 3 4.48 25.13 1.48
C TYR A 3 3.47 24.27 0.72
N GLN A 4 3.93 23.13 0.22
CA GLN A 4 3.05 22.16 -0.43
C GLN A 4 2.12 21.52 0.62
N LYS A 5 0.81 21.54 0.32
CA LYS A 5 -0.22 20.95 1.17
C LYS A 5 -0.34 19.44 0.93
N PHE A 6 -0.69 18.71 1.99
CA PHE A 6 -1.12 17.32 1.89
C PHE A 6 -2.52 17.26 1.28
N ASP A 7 -2.66 16.63 0.11
CA ASP A 7 -3.88 16.67 -0.71
C ASP A 7 -4.09 15.29 -1.36
N LEU A 8 -4.87 14.46 -0.68
CA LEU A 8 -5.18 13.09 -1.13
C LEU A 8 -6.01 13.08 -2.42
N PRO A 9 -7.08 13.89 -2.60
CA PRO A 9 -7.80 13.95 -3.86
C PRO A 9 -6.92 14.30 -5.06
N LYS A 10 -5.96 15.20 -4.89
CA LYS A 10 -5.01 15.53 -5.96
C LYS A 10 -4.09 14.35 -6.29
N ALA A 11 -3.62 13.62 -5.28
CA ALA A 11 -2.84 12.40 -5.48
C ALA A 11 -3.67 11.31 -6.16
N ALA A 12 -4.90 11.09 -5.72
CA ALA A 12 -5.84 10.15 -6.31
C ALA A 12 -6.11 10.47 -7.79
N LYS A 13 -6.29 11.76 -8.14
CA LYS A 13 -6.49 12.17 -9.54
C LYS A 13 -5.28 11.85 -10.43
N ARG A 14 -4.07 11.99 -9.91
CA ARG A 14 -2.87 11.59 -10.64
C ARG A 14 -2.81 10.07 -10.82
N SER A 15 -3.11 9.30 -9.76
CA SER A 15 -3.16 7.84 -9.87
C SER A 15 -4.25 7.37 -10.85
N LEU A 16 -5.40 8.04 -10.89
CA LEU A 16 -6.44 7.78 -11.88
C LEU A 16 -5.90 7.94 -13.31
N ASN A 17 -5.16 9.03 -13.60
CA ASN A 17 -4.50 9.21 -14.89
C ASN A 17 -3.55 8.04 -15.23
N TYR A 18 -2.73 7.61 -14.27
CA TYR A 18 -1.79 6.52 -14.50
C TYR A 18 -2.51 5.19 -14.75
N LEU A 19 -3.41 4.80 -13.84
CA LEU A 19 -4.09 3.50 -13.85
C LEU A 19 -5.02 3.32 -15.07
N THR A 20 -5.55 4.41 -15.61
CA THR A 20 -6.43 4.36 -16.80
C THR A 20 -5.69 4.48 -18.12
N ARG A 21 -4.44 4.98 -18.12
CA ARG A 21 -3.69 5.24 -19.35
C ARG A 21 -2.46 4.38 -19.54
N MET A 22 -1.85 3.85 -18.46
CA MET A 22 -0.68 2.99 -18.55
C MET A 22 -1.07 1.52 -18.78
N VAL A 23 -1.98 1.31 -19.70
CA VAL A 23 -2.58 0.03 -20.10
C VAL A 23 -2.43 -0.20 -21.59
N ASP A 24 -2.59 -1.43 -22.04
CA ASP A 24 -2.57 -1.85 -23.44
C ASP A 24 -3.99 -2.09 -23.97
N PRO A 25 -4.57 -1.17 -24.74
CA PRO A 25 -5.90 -1.33 -25.30
C PRO A 25 -6.04 -2.51 -26.26
N ALA A 26 -4.95 -2.94 -26.90
CA ALA A 26 -4.97 -4.09 -27.80
C ALA A 26 -5.12 -5.42 -27.07
N ASN A 27 -4.83 -5.45 -25.76
CA ASN A 27 -4.95 -6.60 -24.89
C ASN A 27 -5.95 -6.37 -23.74
N ASP A 28 -7.12 -5.83 -24.04
CA ASP A 28 -8.22 -5.53 -23.07
C ASP A 28 -7.74 -4.70 -21.89
N ASN A 29 -6.95 -3.65 -22.17
CA ASN A 29 -6.35 -2.77 -21.16
C ASN A 29 -5.44 -3.50 -20.14
N LEU A 30 -4.72 -4.53 -20.56
CA LEU A 30 -3.72 -5.18 -19.70
C LEU A 30 -2.70 -4.15 -19.20
N PRO A 31 -2.42 -4.05 -17.89
CA PRO A 31 -1.44 -3.11 -17.36
C PRO A 31 -0.02 -3.40 -17.84
N TYR A 32 0.80 -2.36 -18.07
CA TYR A 32 2.23 -2.54 -18.28
C TYR A 32 2.98 -2.61 -16.95
N TRP A 33 3.80 -3.64 -16.77
CA TRP A 33 4.65 -3.77 -15.58
C TRP A 33 5.86 -2.86 -15.61
N LEU A 34 6.63 -2.91 -16.73
CA LEU A 34 7.89 -2.19 -16.85
C LEU A 34 7.63 -0.82 -17.46
N ILE A 35 7.90 0.23 -16.68
CA ILE A 35 7.89 1.60 -17.18
C ILE A 35 9.33 2.10 -17.09
N LEU A 36 9.93 2.38 -18.24
CA LEU A 36 11.33 2.76 -18.40
C LEU A 36 11.45 4.20 -18.94
N PRO A 37 11.13 5.20 -18.09
CA PRO A 37 11.08 6.61 -18.49
C PRO A 37 12.47 7.19 -18.77
N ASN A 38 13.51 6.51 -18.34
CA ASN A 38 14.92 6.87 -18.51
C ASN A 38 15.55 6.33 -19.79
N LYS A 39 14.85 5.48 -20.57
CA LYS A 39 15.27 5.14 -21.93
C LYS A 39 15.01 6.29 -22.91
N LYS A 40 15.70 6.29 -24.02
CA LYS A 40 15.54 7.25 -25.12
C LYS A 40 15.37 6.49 -26.45
N PRO A 41 14.13 6.32 -26.93
CA PRO A 41 12.87 6.77 -26.34
C PRO A 41 12.46 5.99 -25.10
N ALA A 42 11.60 6.61 -24.28
CA ALA A 42 10.97 5.96 -23.13
C ALA A 42 10.01 4.86 -23.59
N GLU A 43 9.82 3.83 -22.77
CA GLU A 43 8.98 2.71 -23.11
C GLU A 43 8.17 2.19 -21.92
N ALA A 44 7.00 1.62 -22.21
CA ALA A 44 6.25 0.75 -21.32
C ALA A 44 6.24 -0.65 -21.91
N ALA A 45 6.53 -1.66 -21.11
CA ALA A 45 6.66 -3.03 -21.62
C ALA A 45 5.94 -4.04 -20.70
N HIS A 46 5.37 -5.04 -21.36
CA HIS A 46 4.77 -6.17 -20.66
C HIS A 46 5.82 -7.13 -20.09
N CYS A 47 5.42 -7.87 -19.08
CA CYS A 47 6.16 -9.00 -18.56
C CYS A 47 5.20 -10.11 -18.08
N ARG A 48 5.76 -11.19 -17.56
CA ARG A 48 4.98 -12.38 -17.17
C ARG A 48 3.97 -12.18 -16.04
N VAL A 49 4.11 -11.14 -15.20
CA VAL A 49 3.27 -10.92 -14.02
C VAL A 49 2.11 -9.94 -14.26
N ASP A 50 2.01 -9.35 -15.45
CA ASP A 50 0.98 -8.36 -15.78
C ASP A 50 -0.43 -8.89 -15.61
N ASP A 51 -0.65 -10.13 -16.07
CA ASP A 51 -1.97 -10.79 -16.14
C ASP A 51 -2.53 -11.24 -14.79
N ALA A 52 -1.75 -11.26 -13.74
CA ALA A 52 -2.21 -11.73 -12.42
C ALA A 52 -1.99 -10.68 -11.33
N GLU A 53 -0.73 -10.42 -11.00
CA GLU A 53 -0.37 -9.48 -9.94
C GLU A 53 -0.89 -8.06 -10.25
N LEU A 54 -0.66 -7.56 -11.48
CA LEU A 54 -1.08 -6.20 -11.80
C LEU A 54 -2.59 -6.09 -11.95
N VAL A 55 -3.25 -7.02 -12.64
CA VAL A 55 -4.69 -6.93 -12.84
C VAL A 55 -5.42 -6.90 -11.50
N GLY A 56 -5.00 -7.72 -10.52
CA GLY A 56 -5.56 -7.71 -9.17
C GLY A 56 -5.31 -6.39 -8.44
N SER A 57 -4.04 -6.01 -8.31
CA SER A 57 -3.68 -4.80 -7.57
C SER A 57 -4.20 -3.52 -8.23
N TRP A 58 -4.26 -3.45 -9.58
CA TRP A 58 -4.77 -2.27 -10.28
C TRP A 58 -6.29 -2.18 -10.23
N TYR A 59 -7.01 -3.30 -10.15
CA TYR A 59 -8.44 -3.29 -9.88
C TYR A 59 -8.72 -2.58 -8.54
N GLU A 60 -8.04 -3.01 -7.47
CA GLU A 60 -8.19 -2.40 -6.15
C GLU A 60 -7.73 -0.93 -6.14
N GLY A 61 -6.59 -0.64 -6.76
CA GLY A 61 -6.03 0.72 -6.84
C GLY A 61 -6.94 1.68 -7.59
N LEU A 62 -7.47 1.29 -8.76
CA LEU A 62 -8.37 2.11 -9.56
C LEU A 62 -9.70 2.34 -8.84
N ASP A 63 -10.26 1.29 -8.23
CA ASP A 63 -11.46 1.42 -7.43
C ASP A 63 -11.27 2.35 -6.23
N SER A 64 -10.14 2.25 -5.54
CA SER A 64 -9.77 3.09 -4.40
C SER A 64 -9.66 4.57 -4.76
N VAL A 65 -9.04 4.91 -5.89
CA VAL A 65 -8.95 6.32 -6.29
C VAL A 65 -10.28 6.87 -6.78
N ARG A 66 -11.11 6.05 -7.41
CA ARG A 66 -12.50 6.43 -7.78
C ARG A 66 -13.33 6.72 -6.53
N HIS A 67 -13.18 5.91 -5.47
CA HIS A 67 -13.82 6.14 -4.18
C HIS A 67 -13.40 7.49 -3.56
N ILE A 68 -12.09 7.79 -3.48
CA ILE A 68 -11.60 9.08 -2.95
C ILE A 68 -12.18 10.27 -3.72
N LEU A 69 -12.30 10.13 -5.04
CA LEU A 69 -12.74 11.21 -5.93
C LEU A 69 -14.27 11.31 -6.08
N GLY A 70 -15.00 10.29 -5.67
CA GLY A 70 -16.46 10.19 -5.89
C GLY A 70 -16.80 10.25 -7.38
N THR A 71 -16.06 9.51 -8.25
CA THR A 71 -16.19 9.60 -9.72
C THR A 71 -16.36 8.22 -10.36
N ASP A 72 -17.04 8.21 -11.52
CA ASP A 72 -17.13 7.03 -12.39
C ASP A 72 -16.07 7.01 -13.51
N GLU A 73 -15.19 8.00 -13.57
CA GLU A 73 -14.08 8.05 -14.54
C GLU A 73 -13.22 6.78 -14.43
N GLY A 74 -12.81 6.22 -15.59
CA GLY A 74 -12.04 4.97 -15.65
C GLY A 74 -12.87 3.69 -15.48
N GLY A 75 -14.21 3.78 -15.49
CA GLY A 75 -15.11 2.64 -15.31
C GLY A 75 -14.92 1.53 -16.34
N GLU A 76 -14.65 1.88 -17.62
CA GLU A 76 -14.39 0.90 -18.69
C GLU A 76 -13.08 0.12 -18.44
N VAL A 77 -12.04 0.80 -17.97
CA VAL A 77 -10.76 0.15 -17.62
C VAL A 77 -10.94 -0.74 -16.39
N LEU A 78 -11.68 -0.29 -15.38
CA LEU A 78 -12.00 -1.12 -14.22
C LEU A 78 -12.81 -2.37 -14.61
N ALA A 79 -13.78 -2.22 -15.51
CA ALA A 79 -14.56 -3.34 -16.03
C ALA A 79 -13.68 -4.34 -16.82
N SER A 80 -12.68 -3.85 -17.57
CA SER A 80 -11.74 -4.74 -18.27
C SER A 80 -10.88 -5.55 -17.29
N PHE A 81 -10.41 -4.94 -16.21
CA PHE A 81 -9.72 -5.68 -15.14
C PHE A 81 -10.63 -6.74 -14.50
N GLY A 82 -11.90 -6.41 -14.24
CA GLY A 82 -12.89 -7.37 -13.74
C GLY A 82 -13.05 -8.57 -14.68
N ARG A 83 -13.23 -8.35 -16.00
CA ARG A 83 -13.30 -9.45 -16.99
C ARG A 83 -12.03 -10.30 -16.98
N GLN A 84 -10.86 -9.68 -16.88
CA GLN A 84 -9.59 -10.40 -16.82
C GLN A 84 -9.47 -11.24 -15.55
N LEU A 85 -9.89 -10.71 -14.40
CA LEU A 85 -9.93 -11.45 -13.12
C LEU A 85 -10.83 -12.68 -13.19
N LEU A 86 -11.97 -12.59 -13.88
CA LEU A 86 -12.92 -13.70 -14.03
C LEU A 86 -12.50 -14.72 -15.11
N SER A 87 -11.43 -14.46 -15.86
CA SER A 87 -10.94 -15.34 -16.92
C SER A 87 -9.79 -16.23 -16.47
N SER A 88 -9.48 -17.27 -17.30
CA SER A 88 -8.29 -18.13 -17.15
C SER A 88 -8.24 -18.99 -15.89
N TRP A 89 -9.41 -19.38 -15.40
CA TRP A 89 -9.53 -20.32 -14.29
C TRP A 89 -9.39 -21.76 -14.78
N GLY A 90 -8.71 -22.59 -14.01
CA GLY A 90 -8.35 -23.96 -14.37
C GLY A 90 -8.50 -24.95 -13.20
N PRO A 91 -7.69 -26.02 -13.20
CA PRO A 91 -7.76 -27.05 -12.18
C PRO A 91 -7.64 -26.47 -10.76
N HIS A 92 -8.33 -27.14 -9.81
CA HIS A 92 -8.38 -26.76 -8.41
C HIS A 92 -8.86 -25.31 -8.16
N GLY A 93 -9.64 -24.73 -9.08
CA GLY A 93 -10.10 -23.36 -8.94
C GLY A 93 -8.97 -22.32 -8.87
N LEU A 94 -7.79 -22.64 -9.38
CA LEU A 94 -6.69 -21.69 -9.48
C LEU A 94 -6.82 -20.86 -10.76
N ARG A 95 -6.36 -19.60 -10.70
CA ARG A 95 -6.24 -18.76 -11.87
C ARG A 95 -4.86 -18.92 -12.51
N PHE A 96 -4.81 -19.18 -13.81
CA PHE A 96 -3.59 -19.36 -14.57
C PHE A 96 -3.29 -18.15 -15.44
N HIS A 97 -2.01 -17.91 -15.72
CA HIS A 97 -1.62 -16.90 -16.69
C HIS A 97 -2.20 -17.20 -18.07
N LYS A 98 -2.63 -16.17 -18.77
CA LYS A 98 -3.00 -16.26 -20.17
C LYS A 98 -1.75 -16.42 -21.04
N LYS A 99 -1.93 -17.03 -22.21
CA LYS A 99 -0.88 -17.15 -23.19
C LYS A 99 -0.76 -15.84 -23.99
N TYR A 100 0.31 -15.11 -23.74
CA TYR A 100 0.73 -13.96 -24.52
C TYR A 100 2.09 -14.23 -25.19
N PRO A 101 2.51 -13.44 -26.20
CA PRO A 101 3.84 -13.60 -26.81
C PRO A 101 5.00 -13.53 -25.80
N TRP A 102 4.82 -12.83 -24.69
CA TRP A 102 5.81 -12.69 -23.61
C TRP A 102 5.61 -13.65 -22.45
N THR A 103 4.60 -14.54 -22.50
CA THR A 103 4.34 -15.55 -21.46
C THR A 103 4.92 -16.89 -21.91
N HIS A 104 5.86 -17.44 -21.14
CA HIS A 104 6.55 -18.68 -21.52
C HIS A 104 5.88 -19.95 -21.00
N THR A 105 5.23 -19.88 -19.83
CA THR A 105 4.60 -21.03 -19.20
C THR A 105 3.22 -20.66 -18.66
N MET A 106 2.27 -21.58 -18.81
CA MET A 106 0.95 -21.49 -18.20
C MET A 106 1.05 -22.03 -16.77
N HIS A 107 1.09 -21.12 -15.81
CA HIS A 107 1.18 -21.46 -14.39
C HIS A 107 0.25 -20.58 -13.56
N SER A 108 0.00 -21.01 -12.33
CA SER A 108 -0.62 -20.25 -11.26
C SER A 108 0.41 -20.04 -10.15
N SER A 109 0.53 -18.84 -9.62
CA SER A 109 1.40 -18.54 -8.48
C SER A 109 0.58 -18.28 -7.24
N PHE A 110 0.92 -18.92 -6.12
CA PHE A 110 0.24 -18.69 -4.84
C PHE A 110 0.47 -17.26 -4.32
N HIS A 111 1.64 -16.69 -4.63
CA HIS A 111 1.89 -15.28 -4.38
C HIS A 111 0.87 -14.38 -5.11
N GLU A 112 0.60 -14.66 -6.37
CA GLU A 112 -0.33 -13.85 -7.18
C GLU A 112 -1.79 -14.02 -6.73
N MET A 113 -2.17 -15.15 -6.12
CA MET A 113 -3.51 -15.30 -5.52
C MET A 113 -3.74 -14.28 -4.39
N GLY A 114 -2.66 -13.81 -3.75
CA GLY A 114 -2.72 -12.72 -2.78
C GLY A 114 -3.13 -11.37 -3.36
N TYR A 115 -3.02 -11.16 -4.67
CA TYR A 115 -3.53 -9.95 -5.35
C TYR A 115 -4.91 -10.18 -5.98
N ILE A 116 -5.20 -11.42 -6.39
CA ILE A 116 -6.46 -11.78 -7.05
C ILE A 116 -7.60 -11.84 -6.03
N LEU A 117 -7.40 -12.50 -4.89
CA LEU A 117 -8.45 -12.68 -3.89
C LEU A 117 -8.95 -11.36 -3.28
N PRO A 118 -8.10 -10.37 -2.93
CA PRO A 118 -8.58 -9.05 -2.50
C PRO A 118 -9.46 -8.37 -3.55
N ALA A 119 -9.05 -8.41 -4.83
CA ALA A 119 -9.82 -7.83 -5.91
C ALA A 119 -11.18 -8.52 -6.10
N LEU A 120 -11.24 -9.84 -6.02
CA LEU A 120 -12.51 -10.59 -6.06
C LEU A 120 -13.39 -10.26 -4.85
N ASN A 121 -12.83 -10.15 -3.65
CA ASN A 121 -13.59 -9.69 -2.48
C ASN A 121 -14.18 -8.30 -2.70
N ARG A 122 -13.42 -7.39 -3.31
CA ARG A 122 -13.92 -6.05 -3.66
C ARG A 122 -15.05 -6.09 -4.69
N MET A 123 -15.00 -7.02 -5.65
CA MET A 123 -16.12 -7.26 -6.57
C MET A 123 -17.34 -7.78 -5.81
N SER A 124 -17.17 -8.77 -4.93
CA SER A 124 -18.23 -9.32 -4.08
C SER A 124 -18.84 -8.30 -3.10
N GLU A 125 -18.05 -7.32 -2.62
CA GLU A 125 -18.58 -6.21 -1.79
C GLU A 125 -19.51 -5.28 -2.58
N LYS A 126 -19.24 -5.09 -3.87
CA LYS A 126 -20.04 -4.24 -4.76
C LYS A 126 -21.29 -4.92 -5.26
N ASP A 127 -21.19 -6.18 -5.59
CA ASP A 127 -22.30 -7.05 -6.00
C ASP A 127 -22.22 -8.37 -5.24
N PRO A 128 -22.86 -8.42 -4.04
CA PRO A 128 -22.80 -9.57 -3.16
C PRO A 128 -23.47 -10.84 -3.71
N ASP A 129 -24.29 -10.70 -4.73
CA ASP A 129 -25.08 -11.77 -5.33
C ASP A 129 -24.54 -12.22 -6.70
N ASP A 130 -23.40 -11.67 -7.17
CA ASP A 130 -22.77 -12.11 -8.42
C ASP A 130 -22.31 -13.58 -8.31
N PRO A 131 -23.00 -14.52 -9.00
CA PRO A 131 -22.72 -15.95 -8.84
C PRO A 131 -21.37 -16.35 -9.43
N GLU A 132 -20.84 -15.62 -10.41
CA GLU A 132 -19.55 -15.92 -11.00
C GLU A 132 -18.42 -15.53 -10.06
N VAL A 133 -18.46 -14.33 -9.48
CA VAL A 133 -17.48 -13.87 -8.48
C VAL A 133 -17.47 -14.81 -7.28
N GLU A 134 -18.64 -15.14 -6.75
CA GLU A 134 -18.77 -16.04 -5.60
C GLU A 134 -18.25 -17.45 -5.89
N ALA A 135 -18.52 -17.98 -7.08
CA ALA A 135 -17.99 -19.28 -7.51
C ALA A 135 -16.47 -19.28 -7.66
N ARG A 136 -15.87 -18.19 -8.16
CA ARG A 136 -14.41 -18.05 -8.27
C ARG A 136 -13.74 -17.99 -6.89
N ILE A 137 -14.27 -17.21 -5.97
CA ILE A 137 -13.74 -17.11 -4.59
C ILE A 137 -13.82 -18.47 -3.89
N SER A 138 -15.00 -19.09 -3.88
CA SER A 138 -15.20 -20.38 -3.21
C SER A 138 -14.38 -21.50 -3.85
N GLY A 139 -14.27 -21.50 -5.19
CA GLY A 139 -13.42 -22.44 -5.93
C GLY A 139 -11.94 -22.29 -5.58
N LEU A 140 -11.44 -21.05 -5.50
CA LEU A 140 -10.07 -20.73 -5.13
C LEU A 140 -9.73 -21.20 -3.71
N ILE A 141 -10.57 -20.83 -2.71
CA ILE A 141 -10.36 -21.21 -1.31
C ILE A 141 -10.33 -22.73 -1.15
N ARG A 142 -11.29 -23.44 -1.76
CA ARG A 142 -11.33 -24.90 -1.75
C ARG A 142 -10.08 -25.51 -2.37
N GLY A 143 -9.68 -25.04 -3.56
CA GLY A 143 -8.49 -25.55 -4.24
C GLY A 143 -7.19 -25.29 -3.49
N LEU A 144 -7.04 -24.13 -2.87
CA LEU A 144 -5.91 -23.84 -2.00
C LEU A 144 -5.83 -24.80 -0.80
N ARG A 145 -6.98 -25.11 -0.18
CA ARG A 145 -7.05 -26.10 0.92
C ARG A 145 -6.73 -27.52 0.46
N GLU A 146 -7.19 -27.92 -0.72
CA GLU A 146 -6.90 -29.23 -1.31
C GLU A 146 -5.42 -29.42 -1.67
N LEU A 147 -4.77 -28.37 -2.15
CA LEU A 147 -3.38 -28.40 -2.60
C LEU A 147 -2.37 -28.21 -1.45
N ALA A 148 -2.77 -27.59 -0.38
CA ALA A 148 -1.92 -27.40 0.79
C ALA A 148 -1.70 -28.72 1.54
N ILE A 149 -0.49 -28.90 2.07
CA ILE A 149 -0.17 -30.00 2.98
C ILE A 149 -0.67 -29.60 4.38
N ARG A 150 -1.75 -30.24 4.81
CA ARG A 150 -2.29 -30.02 6.16
C ARG A 150 -1.58 -30.94 7.16
N ARG A 151 -1.12 -30.36 8.26
CA ARG A 151 -0.51 -31.11 9.39
C ARG A 151 -0.92 -30.48 10.71
N GLU A 152 -0.92 -31.28 11.78
CA GLU A 152 -0.97 -30.79 13.15
C GLU A 152 0.46 -30.65 13.66
N VAL A 153 0.82 -29.49 14.16
CA VAL A 153 2.16 -29.22 14.69
C VAL A 153 2.09 -28.48 16.02
N ARG A 154 3.05 -28.77 16.89
CA ARG A 154 3.26 -27.95 18.08
C ARG A 154 3.89 -26.64 17.69
N THR A 155 3.21 -25.57 18.00
CA THR A 155 3.74 -24.22 17.83
C THR A 155 4.17 -23.67 19.17
N PHE A 156 5.31 -22.95 19.19
CA PHE A 156 5.87 -22.33 20.38
C PHE A 156 5.82 -20.82 20.18
N TRP A 157 4.88 -20.14 20.81
CA TRP A 157 4.72 -18.71 20.64
C TRP A 157 5.16 -17.92 21.85
N SER A 158 4.60 -18.29 22.99
CA SER A 158 4.65 -17.53 24.22
C SER A 158 5.39 -18.29 25.33
N GLY A 159 6.41 -19.06 24.99
CA GLY A 159 7.23 -19.77 25.99
C GLY A 159 6.57 -20.96 26.67
N ASP A 160 5.31 -20.87 27.05
CA ASP A 160 4.63 -21.89 27.87
C ASP A 160 3.45 -22.61 27.18
N MET A 161 2.93 -22.07 26.08
CA MET A 161 1.78 -22.64 25.38
C MET A 161 2.23 -23.65 24.32
N ARG A 162 1.94 -24.91 24.54
CA ARG A 162 2.24 -26.05 23.66
C ARG A 162 0.93 -26.65 23.17
N GLU A 163 0.29 -26.01 22.24
CA GLU A 163 -0.89 -26.53 21.59
C GLU A 163 -0.54 -27.11 20.23
N ASP A 164 -1.13 -28.26 19.89
CA ASP A 164 -1.10 -28.76 18.53
C ASP A 164 -2.08 -27.93 17.71
N ARG A 165 -1.58 -27.28 16.67
CA ARG A 165 -2.37 -26.41 15.78
C ARG A 165 -2.27 -26.88 14.35
N PRO A 166 -3.38 -26.78 13.58
CA PRO A 166 -3.34 -27.07 12.15
C PRO A 166 -2.48 -26.04 11.43
N ILE A 167 -1.68 -26.53 10.49
CA ILE A 167 -0.96 -25.70 9.53
C ILE A 167 -1.33 -26.09 8.12
N TYR A 168 -1.27 -25.11 7.21
CA TYR A 168 -1.33 -25.31 5.78
C TYR A 168 -0.01 -24.84 5.16
N GLU A 169 0.73 -25.78 4.57
CA GLU A 169 2.01 -25.55 3.90
C GLU A 169 1.85 -25.81 2.42
N PHE A 170 2.25 -24.86 1.57
CA PHE A 170 2.31 -25.10 0.13
C PHE A 170 3.68 -25.67 -0.23
N PRO A 171 3.74 -26.75 -1.07
CA PRO A 171 5.02 -27.38 -1.48
C PRO A 171 6.00 -26.39 -2.14
N ASN A 172 5.51 -25.48 -2.97
CA ASN A 172 6.25 -24.35 -3.52
C ASN A 172 5.28 -23.22 -3.95
N ASP A 173 5.75 -22.23 -4.71
CA ASP A 173 5.00 -21.05 -5.13
C ASP A 173 4.28 -21.20 -6.48
N VAL A 174 4.51 -22.28 -7.23
CA VAL A 174 4.05 -22.43 -8.61
C VAL A 174 3.35 -23.76 -8.84
N TYR A 175 2.16 -23.66 -9.42
CA TYR A 175 1.40 -24.81 -9.91
C TYR A 175 1.27 -24.71 -11.44
N LEU A 176 1.81 -25.69 -12.15
CA LEU A 176 1.78 -25.75 -13.61
C LEU A 176 0.43 -26.29 -14.08
N LEU A 177 -0.10 -25.76 -15.18
CA LEU A 177 -1.36 -26.21 -15.77
C LEU A 177 -1.26 -27.70 -16.17
N GLU A 178 -0.12 -28.08 -16.73
CA GLU A 178 0.24 -29.48 -17.02
C GLU A 178 1.40 -29.87 -16.10
N GLY A 179 1.18 -30.82 -15.19
CA GLY A 179 2.21 -31.37 -14.32
C GLY A 179 2.11 -31.04 -12.84
N GLY A 180 1.23 -30.15 -12.40
CA GLY A 180 1.03 -29.84 -11.00
C GLY A 180 2.16 -28.99 -10.39
N PHE A 181 2.52 -29.24 -9.12
CA PHE A 181 3.61 -28.53 -8.46
C PHE A 181 4.95 -28.74 -9.19
N ASP A 182 5.68 -27.65 -9.40
CA ASP A 182 7.05 -27.70 -9.92
C ASP A 182 8.00 -28.19 -8.81
N LEU A 183 8.17 -29.49 -8.72
CA LEU A 183 9.00 -30.14 -7.69
C LEU A 183 10.51 -29.84 -7.82
N SER A 184 10.95 -29.17 -8.90
CA SER A 184 12.32 -28.69 -9.02
C SER A 184 12.58 -27.45 -8.17
N ARG A 185 11.53 -26.79 -7.70
CA ARG A 185 11.60 -25.61 -6.83
C ARG A 185 11.44 -26.02 -5.36
N HIS A 186 12.16 -25.36 -4.48
CA HIS A 186 12.07 -25.57 -3.02
C HIS A 186 11.11 -24.52 -2.43
N THR A 187 10.48 -24.82 -1.54
CA THR A 187 9.88 -25.40 -0.37
C THR A 187 8.99 -24.35 0.31
N GLY A 188 7.91 -24.73 0.96
CA GLY A 188 7.05 -23.86 1.78
C GLY A 188 7.70 -23.26 3.04
N ARG A 189 9.03 -23.00 3.03
CA ARG A 189 9.79 -22.46 4.18
C ARG A 189 10.52 -21.17 3.83
N GLY A 190 10.92 -20.44 4.88
CA GLY A 190 11.65 -19.19 4.74
C GLY A 190 10.85 -18.13 3.97
N GLU A 191 11.50 -17.41 3.09
CA GLU A 191 10.88 -16.32 2.31
C GLU A 191 9.75 -16.83 1.39
N GLN A 192 9.80 -18.08 0.93
CA GLN A 192 8.72 -18.64 0.13
C GLN A 192 7.42 -18.78 0.90
N ALA A 193 7.48 -19.17 2.18
CA ALA A 193 6.30 -19.26 3.02
C ALA A 193 5.60 -17.90 3.19
N ILE A 194 6.40 -16.84 3.39
CA ILE A 194 5.81 -15.49 3.56
C ILE A 194 5.21 -14.98 2.26
N ARG A 195 5.82 -15.24 1.11
CA ARG A 195 5.27 -14.87 -0.20
C ARG A 195 3.94 -15.55 -0.48
N ASN A 196 3.81 -16.84 -0.16
CA ASN A 196 2.57 -17.60 -0.32
C ASN A 196 1.47 -17.19 0.67
N SER A 197 1.80 -16.44 1.71
CA SER A 197 0.87 -16.08 2.79
C SER A 197 0.24 -14.69 2.65
N ILE A 198 0.60 -13.90 1.66
CA ILE A 198 0.08 -12.53 1.50
C ILE A 198 -1.44 -12.48 1.27
N MET A 199 -2.05 -13.60 0.91
CA MET A 199 -3.50 -13.75 0.83
C MET A 199 -4.22 -13.74 2.19
N LEU A 200 -3.48 -13.79 3.31
CA LEU A 200 -4.05 -13.94 4.66
C LEU A 200 -5.11 -12.87 4.97
N HIS A 201 -4.78 -11.59 4.70
CA HIS A 201 -5.72 -10.49 4.93
C HIS A 201 -7.03 -10.67 4.15
N ALA A 202 -6.96 -11.09 2.90
CA ALA A 202 -8.13 -11.30 2.06
C ALA A 202 -8.97 -12.51 2.48
N LEU A 203 -8.35 -13.57 3.00
CA LEU A 203 -9.06 -14.73 3.57
C LEU A 203 -9.85 -14.32 4.82
N VAL A 204 -9.24 -13.56 5.71
CA VAL A 204 -9.92 -13.04 6.91
C VAL A 204 -11.05 -12.09 6.52
N ARG A 205 -10.82 -11.23 5.50
CA ARG A 205 -11.86 -10.34 4.98
C ARG A 205 -13.05 -11.14 4.43
N ARG A 206 -12.80 -12.22 3.72
CA ARG A 206 -13.86 -13.11 3.21
C ARG A 206 -14.70 -13.69 4.35
N TYR A 207 -14.05 -14.15 5.42
CA TYR A 207 -14.77 -14.62 6.60
C TYR A 207 -15.62 -13.52 7.24
N GLU A 208 -15.08 -12.32 7.44
CA GLU A 208 -15.84 -11.19 8.02
C GLU A 208 -17.04 -10.80 7.14
N LEU A 209 -16.91 -10.84 5.81
CA LEU A 209 -17.97 -10.47 4.87
C LEU A 209 -19.10 -11.50 4.75
N LYS A 210 -18.76 -12.78 4.75
CA LYS A 210 -19.71 -13.86 4.36
C LYS A 210 -19.81 -14.99 5.37
N GLY A 211 -19.04 -14.99 6.47
CA GLY A 211 -18.98 -16.11 7.40
C GLY A 211 -18.35 -17.37 6.80
N ASP A 212 -17.43 -17.22 5.85
CA ASP A 212 -16.80 -18.34 5.14
C ASP A 212 -15.80 -19.05 6.04
N GLU A 213 -16.22 -20.15 6.69
CA GLU A 213 -15.41 -20.93 7.63
C GLU A 213 -14.21 -21.62 6.94
N ASP A 214 -14.32 -21.95 5.65
CA ASP A 214 -13.21 -22.51 4.90
C ASP A 214 -12.10 -21.49 4.68
N ALA A 215 -12.47 -20.22 4.47
CA ALA A 215 -11.51 -19.12 4.41
C ALA A 215 -10.81 -18.90 5.76
N LEU A 216 -11.55 -18.96 6.88
CA LEU A 216 -11.00 -18.81 8.21
C LEU A 216 -10.06 -19.97 8.59
N ASP A 217 -10.45 -21.21 8.29
CA ASP A 217 -9.61 -22.39 8.54
C ASP A 217 -8.28 -22.31 7.76
N LEU A 218 -8.36 -21.94 6.46
CA LEU A 218 -7.17 -21.72 5.63
C LEU A 218 -6.31 -20.58 6.18
N ALA A 219 -6.92 -19.47 6.59
CA ALA A 219 -6.23 -18.32 7.17
C ALA A 219 -5.44 -18.71 8.44
N ARG A 220 -6.08 -19.42 9.37
CA ARG A 220 -5.43 -19.92 10.59
C ARG A 220 -4.27 -20.86 10.28
N GLY A 221 -4.48 -21.80 9.36
CA GLY A 221 -3.45 -22.77 8.99
C GLY A 221 -2.23 -22.12 8.34
N ILE A 222 -2.43 -21.15 7.44
CA ILE A 222 -1.35 -20.35 6.84
C ILE A 222 -0.64 -19.52 7.92
N ALA A 223 -1.39 -18.83 8.77
CA ALA A 223 -0.82 -18.03 9.85
C ALA A 223 0.07 -18.89 10.75
N ASN A 224 -0.44 -20.01 11.26
CA ASN A 224 0.30 -20.93 12.13
C ASN A 224 1.57 -21.48 11.46
N HIS A 225 1.51 -21.79 10.14
CA HIS A 225 2.68 -22.24 9.39
C HIS A 225 3.77 -21.18 9.35
N VAL A 226 3.40 -19.95 8.95
CA VAL A 226 4.38 -18.88 8.74
C VAL A 226 5.05 -18.46 10.04
N ILE A 227 4.27 -18.35 11.10
CA ILE A 227 4.79 -17.89 12.38
C ILE A 227 5.53 -18.98 13.17
N GLY A 228 5.36 -20.25 12.82
CA GLY A 228 5.97 -21.39 13.46
C GLY A 228 6.94 -22.16 12.56
N PRO A 229 6.48 -23.26 11.91
CA PRO A 229 7.37 -24.20 11.22
C PRO A 229 8.14 -23.64 10.04
N SER A 230 7.66 -22.56 9.41
CA SER A 230 8.35 -21.93 8.26
C SER A 230 9.73 -21.37 8.64
N ARG A 231 9.92 -21.02 9.92
CA ARG A 231 11.13 -20.37 10.46
C ARG A 231 11.49 -19.07 9.76
N TYR A 232 10.50 -18.36 9.22
CA TYR A 232 10.74 -17.06 8.62
C TYR A 232 11.00 -15.98 9.67
N PHE A 233 10.18 -15.96 10.73
CA PHE A 233 10.35 -15.03 11.84
C PHE A 233 11.14 -15.68 12.97
N SER A 234 12.06 -14.93 13.57
CA SER A 234 12.67 -15.27 14.85
C SER A 234 11.67 -15.10 16.01
N TYR A 235 12.04 -15.54 17.21
CA TYR A 235 11.20 -15.39 18.41
C TYR A 235 10.82 -13.91 18.66
N ASP A 236 11.79 -13.01 18.51
CA ASP A 236 11.63 -11.56 18.64
C ASP A 236 11.13 -10.85 17.35
N CYS A 237 10.47 -11.59 16.48
CA CYS A 237 9.82 -11.13 15.26
C CYS A 237 10.75 -10.54 14.19
N GLN A 238 12.06 -10.72 14.31
CA GLN A 238 12.99 -10.29 13.27
C GLN A 238 12.99 -11.28 12.10
N PHE A 239 13.32 -10.79 10.91
CA PHE A 239 13.42 -11.60 9.71
C PHE A 239 14.47 -11.02 8.75
N PHE A 240 14.82 -11.84 7.74
CA PHE A 240 15.57 -11.44 6.55
C PHE A 240 14.68 -11.61 5.35
N GLY A 241 14.65 -10.64 4.45
CA GLY A 241 13.89 -10.76 3.21
C GLY A 241 12.88 -9.63 2.99
N HIS A 242 11.89 -9.90 2.18
CA HIS A 242 10.99 -8.94 1.58
C HIS A 242 10.00 -8.34 2.60
N VAL A 243 10.12 -7.03 2.85
CA VAL A 243 9.33 -6.32 3.86
C VAL A 243 7.87 -6.20 3.46
N HIS A 244 7.58 -5.96 2.17
CA HIS A 244 6.21 -5.92 1.66
C HIS A 244 5.43 -7.19 2.03
N SER A 245 5.95 -8.39 1.68
CA SER A 245 5.26 -9.64 2.02
C SER A 245 5.10 -9.85 3.52
N ALA A 246 6.14 -9.50 4.31
CA ALA A 246 6.10 -9.64 5.77
C ALA A 246 5.08 -8.70 6.42
N MET A 247 4.99 -7.46 5.95
CA MET A 247 4.05 -6.48 6.50
C MET A 247 2.61 -6.73 6.06
N TRP A 248 2.41 -7.18 4.82
CA TRP A 248 1.06 -7.59 4.37
C TRP A 248 0.55 -8.79 5.15
N PHE A 249 1.44 -9.78 5.38
CA PHE A 249 1.13 -10.88 6.29
C PHE A 249 0.81 -10.39 7.71
N ALA A 250 1.61 -9.48 8.28
CA ALA A 250 1.37 -8.94 9.62
C ALA A 250 0.04 -8.18 9.74
N SER A 251 -0.37 -7.45 8.69
CA SER A 251 -1.70 -6.84 8.59
C SER A 251 -2.79 -7.90 8.68
N GLY A 252 -2.69 -8.97 7.86
CA GLY A 252 -3.63 -10.10 7.92
C GLY A 252 -3.64 -10.82 9.26
N LEU A 253 -2.49 -10.89 9.94
CA LEU A 253 -2.37 -11.51 11.26
C LEU A 253 -3.07 -10.68 12.35
N ALA A 254 -2.89 -9.35 12.35
CA ALA A 254 -3.63 -8.46 13.26
C ALA A 254 -5.15 -8.55 13.02
N TYR A 255 -5.55 -8.60 11.75
CA TYR A 255 -6.94 -8.76 11.36
C TYR A 255 -7.52 -10.11 11.86
N LEU A 256 -6.78 -11.22 11.66
CA LEU A 256 -7.17 -12.53 12.14
C LEU A 256 -7.37 -12.52 13.66
N GLY A 257 -6.41 -11.99 14.41
CA GLY A 257 -6.53 -11.88 15.87
C GLY A 257 -7.72 -11.04 16.32
N ARG A 258 -8.03 -9.93 15.62
CA ARG A 258 -9.19 -9.09 15.90
C ARG A 258 -10.52 -9.82 15.71
N VAL A 259 -10.67 -10.52 14.58
CA VAL A 259 -11.92 -11.18 14.22
C VAL A 259 -12.17 -12.45 15.06
N THR A 260 -11.11 -13.16 15.43
CA THR A 260 -11.22 -14.39 16.22
C THR A 260 -11.13 -14.17 17.73
N GLY A 261 -10.69 -12.98 18.17
CA GLY A 261 -10.41 -12.71 19.57
C GLY A 261 -9.08 -13.33 20.08
N GLU A 262 -8.25 -13.84 19.17
CA GLU A 262 -6.97 -14.50 19.51
C GLU A 262 -5.85 -13.44 19.59
N ASP A 263 -5.63 -12.88 20.78
CA ASP A 263 -4.65 -11.80 21.03
C ASP A 263 -3.22 -12.15 20.63
N GLU A 264 -2.85 -13.42 20.65
CA GLU A 264 -1.54 -13.90 20.25
C GLU A 264 -1.15 -13.49 18.83
N TYR A 265 -2.08 -13.55 17.88
CA TYR A 265 -1.84 -13.08 16.51
C TYR A 265 -1.62 -11.56 16.47
N VAL A 266 -2.38 -10.81 17.27
CA VAL A 266 -2.23 -9.35 17.39
C VAL A 266 -0.86 -8.99 17.95
N GLN A 267 -0.41 -9.67 19.02
CA GLN A 267 0.90 -9.40 19.63
C GLN A 267 2.05 -9.75 18.66
N LYS A 268 1.89 -10.80 17.87
CA LYS A 268 2.89 -11.17 16.86
C LYS A 268 2.95 -10.13 15.73
N ALA A 269 1.80 -9.67 15.25
CA ALA A 269 1.73 -8.59 14.28
C ALA A 269 2.40 -7.31 14.80
N ARG A 270 2.15 -6.94 16.06
CA ARG A 270 2.83 -5.82 16.74
C ARG A 270 4.34 -6.00 16.80
N GLY A 271 4.81 -7.20 17.09
CA GLY A 271 6.25 -7.51 17.12
C GLY A 271 6.90 -7.33 15.73
N ILE A 272 6.26 -7.85 14.67
CA ILE A 272 6.73 -7.71 13.29
C ILE A 272 6.72 -6.23 12.87
N TYR A 273 5.63 -5.51 13.16
CA TYR A 273 5.53 -4.07 12.91
C TYR A 273 6.65 -3.30 13.61
N GLY A 274 6.87 -3.58 14.90
CA GLY A 274 7.91 -2.95 15.71
C GLY A 274 9.31 -3.16 15.14
N PHE A 275 9.61 -4.36 14.65
CA PHE A 275 10.88 -4.64 13.98
C PHE A 275 11.04 -3.81 12.70
N VAL A 276 10.06 -3.82 11.79
CA VAL A 276 10.13 -3.04 10.55
C VAL A 276 10.18 -1.54 10.85
N ARG A 277 9.42 -1.07 11.85
CA ARG A 277 9.47 0.33 12.30
C ARG A 277 10.87 0.74 12.77
N SER A 278 11.60 -0.16 13.40
CA SER A 278 12.96 0.08 13.91
C SER A 278 14.01 0.28 12.81
N ILE A 279 13.76 -0.25 11.62
CA ILE A 279 14.63 -0.11 10.43
C ILE A 279 14.12 0.91 9.42
N SER A 280 12.98 1.55 9.71
CA SER A 280 12.34 2.58 8.90
C SER A 280 12.67 3.98 9.39
N SER A 281 12.52 4.99 8.53
CA SER A 281 12.62 6.39 8.95
C SER A 281 11.39 6.87 9.72
N SER A 282 11.52 7.99 10.43
CA SER A 282 10.39 8.61 11.13
C SER A 282 9.36 9.24 10.18
N PHE A 283 9.70 9.45 8.92
CA PHE A 283 8.85 10.04 7.89
C PHE A 283 8.28 9.02 6.89
N GLY A 284 8.47 7.71 7.15
CA GLY A 284 7.84 6.64 6.38
C GLY A 284 8.66 6.11 5.20
N TRP A 285 9.97 6.37 5.14
CA TRP A 285 10.84 5.57 4.28
C TRP A 285 11.00 4.18 4.91
N VAL A 286 10.55 3.15 4.23
CA VAL A 286 10.55 1.76 4.68
C VAL A 286 11.38 0.95 3.69
N PRO A 287 12.41 0.20 4.13
CA PRO A 287 13.25 -0.56 3.21
C PRO A 287 12.44 -1.67 2.53
N GLU A 288 12.74 -1.94 1.26
CA GLU A 288 12.14 -3.06 0.52
C GLU A 288 12.53 -4.41 1.13
N TYR A 289 13.78 -4.53 1.60
CA TYR A 289 14.29 -5.73 2.25
C TYR A 289 14.79 -5.44 3.66
N ALA A 290 14.43 -6.30 4.59
CA ALA A 290 14.95 -6.25 5.95
C ALA A 290 16.35 -6.88 5.98
N ARG A 291 17.32 -6.13 6.53
CA ARG A 291 18.72 -6.53 6.63
C ARG A 291 19.39 -6.73 5.27
N TRP A 292 20.56 -7.34 5.24
CA TRP A 292 21.29 -7.56 3.99
C TRP A 292 20.55 -8.55 3.09
N HIS A 293 20.34 -8.16 1.83
CA HIS A 293 19.83 -9.01 0.77
C HIS A 293 20.78 -8.92 -0.44
N PRO A 294 21.02 -10.01 -1.21
CA PRO A 294 21.92 -9.98 -2.37
C PRO A 294 21.55 -8.99 -3.47
N MET A 295 20.27 -8.58 -3.53
CA MET A 295 19.78 -7.55 -4.45
C MET A 295 19.84 -6.15 -3.84
N ASP A 296 20.59 -6.00 -2.75
CA ASP A 296 20.55 -4.87 -1.85
C ASP A 296 21.11 -3.61 -2.50
N GLU A 297 20.17 -2.85 -2.92
CA GLU A 297 20.27 -1.42 -2.86
C GLU A 297 19.20 -0.99 -1.88
N GLU A 298 19.59 -0.31 -0.81
CA GLU A 298 18.69 0.16 0.24
C GLU A 298 17.63 1.11 -0.34
N HIS A 299 16.53 0.53 -0.84
CA HIS A 299 15.41 1.24 -1.45
C HIS A 299 14.16 1.14 -0.60
N CYS A 300 13.31 2.16 -0.73
CA CYS A 300 11.94 2.11 -0.28
C CYS A 300 11.04 1.72 -1.44
N GLU A 301 10.27 0.68 -1.27
CA GLU A 301 9.16 0.32 -2.14
C GLU A 301 7.86 0.93 -1.60
N SER A 302 7.05 1.56 -2.47
CA SER A 302 5.79 2.21 -2.04
C SER A 302 4.78 1.21 -1.46
N CYS A 303 4.84 -0.06 -1.88
CA CYS A 303 4.03 -1.14 -1.31
C CYS A 303 4.29 -1.31 0.18
N CYS A 304 5.57 -1.28 0.61
CA CYS A 304 5.94 -1.40 2.02
C CYS A 304 5.31 -0.30 2.89
N ILE A 305 5.21 0.93 2.37
CA ILE A 305 4.58 2.04 3.10
C ILE A 305 3.08 1.80 3.27
N LYS A 306 2.40 1.35 2.18
CA LYS A 306 0.97 0.99 2.25
C LYS A 306 0.74 -0.10 3.29
N ASP A 307 1.58 -1.14 3.32
CA ASP A 307 1.40 -2.25 4.25
C ASP A 307 1.65 -1.85 5.71
N MET A 308 2.59 -0.93 5.95
CA MET A 308 2.76 -0.34 7.28
C MET A 308 1.51 0.43 7.70
N ILE A 309 0.89 1.20 6.80
CA ILE A 309 -0.35 1.93 7.06
C ILE A 309 -1.51 0.95 7.32
N GLU A 310 -1.64 -0.11 6.53
CA GLU A 310 -2.69 -1.11 6.68
C GLU A 310 -2.54 -1.90 7.98
N CYS A 311 -1.33 -2.35 8.31
CA CYS A 311 -1.06 -3.03 9.57
C CYS A 311 -1.29 -2.10 10.78
N ALA A 312 -0.88 -0.83 10.69
CA ALA A 312 -1.17 0.17 11.72
C ALA A 312 -2.69 0.35 11.90
N ARG A 313 -3.47 0.36 10.80
CA ARG A 313 -4.94 0.42 10.86
C ARG A 313 -5.50 -0.79 11.61
N GLU A 314 -5.11 -2.00 11.28
CA GLU A 314 -5.62 -3.20 11.97
C GLU A 314 -5.25 -3.20 13.46
N LEU A 315 -4.05 -2.75 13.81
CA LEU A 315 -3.63 -2.60 15.20
C LEU A 315 -4.43 -1.52 15.94
N ILE A 316 -4.77 -0.40 15.30
CA ILE A 316 -5.67 0.61 15.85
C ILE A 316 -7.06 0.02 16.12
N LEU A 317 -7.59 -0.78 15.21
CA LEU A 317 -8.86 -1.47 15.39
C LEU A 317 -8.82 -2.53 16.51
N CYS A 318 -7.63 -3.00 16.87
CA CYS A 318 -7.39 -3.81 18.08
C CYS A 318 -7.22 -2.95 19.37
N GLY A 319 -7.35 -1.63 19.30
CA GLY A 319 -7.28 -0.73 20.45
C GLY A 319 -5.92 -0.09 20.72
N TYR A 320 -4.97 -0.17 19.80
CA TYR A 320 -3.63 0.41 19.96
C TYR A 320 -3.51 1.76 19.28
N ASP A 321 -3.92 2.81 19.93
CA ASP A 321 -3.99 4.18 19.41
C ASP A 321 -2.62 4.82 19.06
N GLU A 322 -1.52 4.28 19.56
CA GLU A 322 -0.18 4.79 19.30
C GLU A 322 0.21 4.76 17.81
N TYR A 323 -0.38 3.86 17.02
CA TYR A 323 -0.09 3.72 15.59
C TYR A 323 -0.68 4.84 14.70
N TRP A 324 -1.62 5.64 15.22
CA TRP A 324 -2.14 6.80 14.49
C TRP A 324 -1.05 7.78 14.04
N GLN A 325 0.00 7.94 14.85
CA GLN A 325 1.08 8.85 14.50
C GLN A 325 1.83 8.38 13.25
N ASP A 326 2.10 7.09 13.11
CA ASP A 326 2.77 6.55 11.94
C ASP A 326 1.89 6.68 10.68
N ILE A 327 0.57 6.45 10.77
CA ILE A 327 -0.35 6.69 9.65
C ILE A 327 -0.23 8.14 9.16
N VAL A 328 -0.27 9.12 10.06
CA VAL A 328 -0.17 10.53 9.69
C VAL A 328 1.19 10.86 9.09
N LEU A 329 2.29 10.41 9.70
CA LEU A 329 3.64 10.77 9.26
C LEU A 329 4.01 10.07 7.95
N PHE A 330 3.67 8.80 7.79
CA PHE A 330 4.03 8.00 6.62
C PHE A 330 3.25 8.42 5.38
N SER A 331 1.94 8.64 5.53
CA SER A 331 1.10 9.08 4.43
C SER A 331 1.45 10.48 3.95
N ARG A 332 1.65 11.43 4.87
CA ARG A 332 1.96 12.83 4.52
C ARG A 332 3.33 13.01 3.89
N ASN A 333 4.25 12.13 4.18
CA ASN A 333 5.64 12.28 3.77
C ASN A 333 6.03 11.29 2.67
N GLN A 334 6.64 10.15 2.98
CA GLN A 334 7.24 9.31 1.95
C GLN A 334 6.22 8.76 0.95
N LEU A 335 5.00 8.38 1.38
CA LEU A 335 3.99 7.87 0.44
C LEU A 335 3.65 8.93 -0.63
N MET A 336 3.46 10.19 -0.22
CA MET A 336 3.16 11.28 -1.17
C MET A 336 4.34 11.63 -2.06
N GLU A 337 5.56 11.59 -1.54
CA GLU A 337 6.78 11.89 -2.30
C GLU A 337 7.12 10.78 -3.31
N ASN A 338 6.74 9.54 -3.03
CA ASN A 338 6.94 8.41 -3.93
C ASN A 338 6.03 8.44 -5.17
N GLN A 339 5.05 9.36 -5.22
CA GLN A 339 4.21 9.53 -6.39
C GLN A 339 4.86 10.42 -7.43
N VAL A 340 5.01 9.92 -8.65
CA VAL A 340 5.56 10.67 -9.78
C VAL A 340 4.62 11.81 -10.17
N SER A 341 5.14 13.02 -10.13
CA SER A 341 4.39 14.25 -10.45
C SER A 341 5.04 15.13 -11.51
N TYR A 342 6.17 14.68 -12.07
CA TYR A 342 6.94 15.39 -13.09
C TYR A 342 7.56 14.40 -14.07
N SER A 343 7.53 14.76 -15.36
CA SER A 343 8.00 13.92 -16.48
C SER A 343 8.80 14.68 -17.54
N GLY A 344 9.22 15.91 -17.28
CA GLY A 344 9.93 16.74 -18.27
C GLY A 344 11.31 16.23 -18.71
N TYR A 345 11.80 15.17 -18.08
CA TYR A 345 13.03 14.47 -18.47
C TYR A 345 12.79 13.29 -19.43
N VAL A 346 11.53 12.96 -19.72
CA VAL A 346 11.15 11.79 -20.53
C VAL A 346 11.14 12.18 -22.00
N VAL A 347 11.71 11.32 -22.84
CA VAL A 347 11.74 11.50 -24.31
C VAL A 347 10.78 10.50 -24.93
N ASP A 348 9.61 10.96 -25.37
CA ASP A 348 8.62 10.14 -26.07
C ASP A 348 9.01 9.91 -27.53
N ASP A 349 8.51 8.82 -28.12
CA ASP A 349 8.56 8.57 -29.58
C ASP A 349 7.16 8.17 -30.08
N ASN A 350 6.30 9.14 -30.26
CA ASN A 350 4.91 8.93 -30.67
C ASN A 350 4.77 8.48 -32.14
N ALA A 351 5.84 8.56 -32.93
CA ALA A 351 5.86 8.10 -34.32
C ALA A 351 6.17 6.61 -34.44
N ARG A 352 6.82 6.05 -33.42
CA ARG A 352 7.18 4.62 -33.37
C ARG A 352 5.94 3.78 -33.10
N PRO A 353 5.64 2.76 -33.94
CA PRO A 353 4.51 1.88 -33.69
C PRO A 353 4.74 1.03 -32.43
N ASP A 354 3.67 0.82 -31.67
CA ASP A 354 3.65 -0.15 -30.59
C ASP A 354 3.72 -1.57 -31.17
N GLY A 355 4.34 -2.50 -30.46
CA GLY A 355 4.44 -3.91 -30.88
C GLY A 355 5.26 -4.76 -29.91
N ASP A 356 5.13 -6.08 -30.03
CA ASP A 356 5.86 -7.05 -29.21
C ASP A 356 5.71 -6.83 -27.68
N GLY A 357 4.55 -6.33 -27.25
CA GLY A 357 4.27 -6.01 -25.85
C GLY A 357 4.95 -4.73 -25.36
N ILE A 358 5.39 -3.84 -26.25
CA ILE A 358 6.04 -2.57 -25.91
C ILE A 358 5.25 -1.40 -26.50
N SER A 359 5.06 -0.36 -25.72
CA SER A 359 4.49 0.93 -26.12
C SER A 359 5.50 2.05 -25.93
N TYR A 360 5.54 2.98 -26.88
CA TYR A 360 6.40 4.16 -26.88
C TYR A 360 5.59 5.47 -26.78
N ARG A 361 4.25 5.38 -26.84
CA ARG A 361 3.36 6.54 -26.99
C ARG A 361 3.11 7.23 -25.67
N ASP A 362 3.28 8.55 -25.65
CA ASP A 362 2.89 9.43 -24.55
C ASP A 362 3.35 8.96 -23.17
N ILE A 363 4.49 8.28 -23.06
CA ILE A 363 4.99 7.74 -21.80
C ILE A 363 5.10 8.86 -20.77
N SER A 364 5.58 10.04 -21.17
CA SER A 364 5.70 11.22 -20.31
C SER A 364 4.37 11.63 -19.66
N ALA A 365 3.27 11.61 -20.41
CA ALA A 365 1.96 11.98 -19.91
C ALA A 365 1.29 10.83 -19.12
N ARG A 366 1.45 9.59 -19.60
CA ARG A 366 0.85 8.38 -19.00
C ARG A 366 1.45 8.05 -17.64
N MET A 367 2.75 8.29 -17.43
CA MET A 367 3.46 7.93 -16.20
C MET A 367 3.13 8.82 -14.99
N ILE A 368 2.51 10.00 -15.20
CA ILE A 368 2.15 10.89 -14.10
C ILE A 368 1.12 10.22 -13.20
N GLY A 369 1.48 10.11 -11.92
CA GLY A 369 0.65 9.46 -10.89
C GLY A 369 1.05 8.03 -10.57
N GLY A 370 2.02 7.46 -11.30
CA GLY A 370 2.65 6.21 -10.93
C GLY A 370 3.45 6.34 -9.63
N PHE A 371 3.75 5.22 -9.00
CA PHE A 371 4.54 5.17 -7.77
C PHE A 371 5.87 4.46 -7.99
N THR A 372 6.89 4.95 -7.30
CA THR A 372 8.21 4.32 -7.36
C THR A 372 8.27 3.02 -6.56
N GLY A 373 8.99 2.03 -7.09
CA GLY A 373 9.41 0.83 -6.39
C GLY A 373 10.83 0.92 -5.83
N GLY A 374 11.48 2.09 -5.97
CA GLY A 374 12.89 2.23 -5.59
C GLY A 374 13.28 3.66 -5.25
N SER A 375 12.79 4.23 -4.12
CA SER A 375 13.24 5.54 -3.65
C SER A 375 14.30 5.44 -2.55
N LEU A 376 15.26 6.35 -2.60
CA LEU A 376 16.07 6.74 -1.45
C LEU A 376 15.25 7.71 -0.56
N PRO A 377 15.69 8.01 0.66
CA PRO A 377 15.01 8.97 1.54
C PRO A 377 14.77 10.35 0.92
N ASN A 378 15.61 10.76 -0.05
CA ASN A 378 15.67 12.11 -0.60
C ASN A 378 15.54 12.18 -2.13
N SER A 379 15.41 11.03 -2.84
CA SER A 379 15.33 11.02 -4.31
C SER A 379 14.76 9.72 -4.86
N ILE A 380 14.19 9.80 -6.08
CA ILE A 380 13.95 8.63 -6.92
C ILE A 380 15.10 8.52 -7.90
N SER A 381 15.74 7.34 -7.97
CA SER A 381 16.80 7.08 -8.92
C SER A 381 16.22 6.82 -10.31
N LEU A 382 16.49 7.73 -11.25
CA LEU A 382 16.00 7.60 -12.64
C LEU A 382 16.91 6.73 -13.52
N SER A 383 18.08 6.32 -13.03
CA SER A 383 18.97 5.41 -13.74
C SER A 383 18.56 3.94 -13.66
N LYS A 384 17.59 3.62 -12.78
CA LYS A 384 17.17 2.24 -12.50
C LYS A 384 15.78 1.92 -13.04
N PHE A 385 15.54 0.64 -13.33
CA PHE A 385 14.27 0.16 -13.86
C PHE A 385 13.09 0.26 -12.87
N ARG A 386 13.36 0.42 -11.55
CA ARG A 386 12.33 0.54 -10.50
C ARG A 386 11.94 1.99 -10.20
N SER A 387 12.34 2.95 -11.03
CA SER A 387 11.89 4.34 -10.87
C SER A 387 10.36 4.45 -10.85
N ILE A 388 9.67 3.57 -11.58
CA ILE A 388 8.23 3.31 -11.47
C ILE A 388 8.04 1.79 -11.45
N ALA A 389 7.26 1.28 -10.50
CA ALA A 389 6.99 -0.15 -10.38
C ALA A 389 5.49 -0.42 -10.52
N GLY A 390 5.13 -1.35 -11.40
CA GLY A 390 3.74 -1.69 -11.71
C GLY A 390 2.93 -2.09 -10.47
N CYS A 391 3.48 -2.94 -9.57
CA CYS A 391 2.84 -3.32 -8.31
C CYS A 391 2.57 -2.11 -7.41
N CYS A 392 3.57 -1.25 -7.21
CA CYS A 392 3.43 -0.04 -6.39
C CYS A 392 2.34 0.90 -6.91
N CYS A 393 2.16 0.94 -8.24
CA CYS A 393 1.16 1.80 -8.88
C CYS A 393 -0.29 1.33 -8.61
N GLY A 394 -0.50 0.03 -8.39
CA GLY A 394 -1.79 -0.51 -7.95
C GLY A 394 -1.98 -0.42 -6.43
N ILE A 395 -0.94 -0.76 -5.67
CA ILE A 395 -1.03 -0.94 -4.21
C ILE A 395 -0.99 0.39 -3.44
N ALA A 396 -0.12 1.34 -3.80
CA ALA A 396 -0.02 2.61 -3.09
C ALA A 396 -1.32 3.44 -3.11
N PRO A 397 -2.13 3.47 -4.20
CA PRO A 397 -3.46 4.07 -4.20
C PRO A 397 -4.41 3.51 -3.14
N VAL A 398 -4.34 2.21 -2.83
CA VAL A 398 -5.11 1.61 -1.72
C VAL A 398 -4.69 2.25 -0.40
N GLY A 399 -3.39 2.49 -0.20
CA GLY A 399 -2.88 3.22 0.98
C GLY A 399 -3.44 4.65 1.09
N LEU A 400 -3.62 5.36 -0.04
CA LEU A 400 -4.27 6.67 -0.03
C LEU A 400 -5.73 6.57 0.42
N ALA A 401 -6.47 5.55 -0.03
CA ALA A 401 -7.86 5.34 0.34
C ALA A 401 -8.00 4.94 1.82
N LEU A 402 -7.14 4.08 2.34
CA LEU A 402 -7.13 3.73 3.77
C LEU A 402 -6.99 5.00 4.64
N VAL A 403 -6.07 5.89 4.30
CA VAL A 403 -5.89 7.15 5.04
C VAL A 403 -7.08 8.08 4.86
N TRP A 404 -7.67 8.13 3.66
CA TRP A 404 -8.86 8.93 3.37
C TRP A 404 -10.04 8.48 4.24
N ASP A 405 -10.31 7.18 4.31
CA ASP A 405 -11.44 6.63 5.06
C ASP A 405 -11.26 6.82 6.57
N MET A 406 -10.05 6.62 7.07
CA MET A 406 -9.71 6.78 8.48
C MET A 406 -9.63 8.26 8.94
N ALA A 407 -9.53 9.22 8.01
CA ALA A 407 -9.23 10.60 8.35
C ALA A 407 -10.30 11.27 9.23
N VAL A 408 -11.55 10.94 8.99
CA VAL A 408 -12.68 11.46 9.79
C VAL A 408 -13.67 10.32 10.03
N GLU A 409 -13.99 10.11 11.28
CA GLU A 409 -15.03 9.18 11.71
C GLU A 409 -16.27 10.00 12.11
N ALA A 410 -17.33 9.87 11.32
CA ALA A 410 -18.58 10.58 11.51
C ALA A 410 -19.63 9.65 12.16
N GLY A 411 -19.78 9.72 13.46
CA GLY A 411 -20.82 9.07 14.22
C GLY A 411 -22.11 9.90 14.30
N LYS A 412 -23.14 9.37 14.97
CA LYS A 412 -24.44 10.03 15.10
C LYS A 412 -24.34 11.38 15.81
N ASP A 413 -23.60 11.43 16.91
CA ASP A 413 -23.52 12.59 17.81
C ASP A 413 -22.11 13.17 17.92
N ARG A 414 -21.11 12.50 17.33
CA ARG A 414 -19.70 12.89 17.38
C ARG A 414 -19.03 12.76 16.01
N VAL A 415 -18.24 13.76 15.63
CA VAL A 415 -17.32 13.70 14.51
C VAL A 415 -15.89 13.74 15.04
N THR A 416 -15.11 12.69 14.77
CA THR A 416 -13.71 12.55 15.19
C THR A 416 -12.77 12.79 14.02
N VAL A 417 -11.87 13.75 14.16
CA VAL A 417 -10.80 14.05 13.21
C VAL A 417 -9.55 13.29 13.61
N ASN A 418 -9.20 12.28 12.85
CA ASN A 418 -8.00 11.47 13.06
C ASN A 418 -6.81 11.95 12.23
N VAL A 419 -6.98 12.41 10.99
CA VAL A 419 -5.89 12.88 10.13
C VAL A 419 -6.11 14.33 9.71
N PRO A 420 -5.11 15.22 9.88
CA PRO A 420 -5.20 16.63 9.50
C PRO A 420 -5.16 16.82 7.96
N LEU A 421 -6.30 16.84 7.29
CA LEU A 421 -6.43 17.09 5.85
C LEU A 421 -7.72 17.86 5.55
N ASP A 422 -7.94 18.25 4.29
CA ASP A 422 -9.23 18.77 3.86
C ASP A 422 -10.13 17.60 3.47
N LYS A 423 -11.32 17.55 4.07
CA LYS A 423 -12.34 16.55 3.74
C LYS A 423 -13.73 17.09 4.04
N GLU A 424 -14.65 16.81 3.15
CA GLU A 424 -16.06 17.09 3.31
C GLU A 424 -16.84 15.78 3.26
N GLY A 425 -17.84 15.64 4.12
CA GLY A 425 -18.69 14.47 4.19
C GLY A 425 -20.06 14.80 4.73
N GLU A 426 -20.91 13.80 4.87
CA GLU A 426 -22.26 14.03 5.40
C GLU A 426 -22.19 14.60 6.82
N GLY A 427 -22.69 15.81 6.97
CA GLY A 427 -22.80 16.46 8.28
C GLY A 427 -21.55 17.19 8.77
N TYR A 428 -20.45 17.19 8.02
CA TYR A 428 -19.23 17.88 8.42
C TYR A 428 -18.42 18.44 7.24
N ARG A 429 -17.59 19.46 7.55
CA ARG A 429 -16.52 19.96 6.69
C ARG A 429 -15.27 20.20 7.53
N LEU A 430 -14.19 19.47 7.18
CA LEU A 430 -12.86 19.62 7.78
C LEU A 430 -11.95 20.43 6.86
N GLN A 431 -11.25 21.41 7.42
CA GLN A 431 -10.21 22.17 6.75
C GLN A 431 -8.93 22.15 7.60
N SER A 432 -7.81 21.83 6.96
CA SER A 432 -6.49 21.80 7.59
C SER A 432 -5.61 22.91 7.03
N GLU A 433 -4.91 23.63 7.91
CA GLU A 433 -3.96 24.69 7.52
C GLU A 433 -2.51 24.22 7.50
N TYR A 434 -2.25 22.94 7.76
CA TYR A 434 -0.90 22.39 7.64
C TYR A 434 -0.42 22.40 6.20
N PRO A 435 0.87 22.63 5.96
CA PRO A 435 1.94 22.97 6.89
C PRO A 435 2.15 24.49 7.11
N GLU A 436 1.22 25.35 6.69
CA GLU A 436 1.35 26.80 6.88
C GLU A 436 1.18 27.19 8.36
N ARG A 437 0.13 26.66 8.98
CA ARG A 437 -0.23 26.89 10.38
C ARG A 437 -0.62 25.58 11.05
N GLY A 438 -0.36 25.44 12.34
CA GLY A 438 -0.80 24.31 13.14
C GLY A 438 -2.27 24.47 13.55
N ALA A 439 -3.17 24.31 12.59
CA ALA A 439 -4.59 24.46 12.86
C ALA A 439 -5.47 23.59 11.96
N MET A 440 -6.63 23.22 12.51
CA MET A 440 -7.73 22.54 11.83
C MET A 440 -9.05 23.19 12.23
N SER A 441 -9.99 23.27 11.30
CA SER A 441 -11.35 23.74 11.53
C SER A 441 -12.35 22.69 11.10
N LEU A 442 -13.27 22.31 11.98
CA LEU A 442 -14.33 21.34 11.76
C LEU A 442 -15.68 22.04 11.91
N SER A 443 -16.42 22.17 10.82
CA SER A 443 -17.79 22.65 10.84
C SER A 443 -18.75 21.47 10.91
N LEU A 444 -19.77 21.55 11.79
CA LEU A 444 -20.77 20.50 12.02
C LEU A 444 -22.15 20.99 11.59
N THR A 445 -22.73 20.40 10.56
CA THR A 445 -24.04 20.79 10.03
C THR A 445 -25.16 20.55 11.04
N LYS A 446 -25.12 19.39 11.72
CA LYS A 446 -26.16 18.97 12.70
C LYS A 446 -25.81 19.36 14.14
N GLY A 447 -24.59 19.89 14.39
CA GLY A 447 -24.06 20.09 15.73
C GLY A 447 -23.60 18.78 16.37
N GLY A 448 -23.39 18.77 17.70
CA GLY A 448 -22.97 17.59 18.45
C GLY A 448 -21.60 17.74 19.11
N GLU A 449 -20.77 16.71 19.08
CA GLU A 449 -19.40 16.71 19.60
C GLU A 449 -18.37 16.75 18.48
N ALA A 450 -17.35 17.58 18.63
CA ALA A 450 -16.17 17.63 17.78
C ALA A 450 -14.96 17.06 18.53
N ALA A 451 -14.37 16.01 18.03
CA ALA A 451 -13.18 15.40 18.61
C ALA A 451 -11.98 15.50 17.65
N PHE A 452 -10.80 15.81 18.17
CA PHE A 452 -9.57 15.92 17.38
C PHE A 452 -8.49 15.06 18.03
N ARG A 453 -7.88 14.19 17.23
CA ARG A 453 -6.75 13.39 17.71
C ARG A 453 -5.53 14.26 17.94
N ARG A 454 -4.96 14.13 19.13
CA ARG A 454 -3.76 14.85 19.56
C ARG A 454 -2.51 14.06 19.20
N TYR A 455 -1.53 14.75 18.64
CA TYR A 455 -0.27 14.18 18.21
C TYR A 455 0.92 14.87 18.90
N ALA A 456 2.05 14.16 19.00
CA ALA A 456 3.26 14.69 19.62
C ALA A 456 3.76 15.99 18.97
N PHE A 457 3.56 16.18 17.66
CA PHE A 457 3.94 17.40 16.95
C PHE A 457 3.10 18.64 17.30
N MET A 458 1.94 18.47 17.94
CA MET A 458 1.09 19.59 18.39
C MET A 458 1.62 20.25 19.67
N GLY A 459 2.48 19.56 20.43
CA GLY A 459 3.02 20.05 21.69
C GLY A 459 2.00 20.04 22.83
N LYS A 460 2.29 20.82 23.89
CA LYS A 460 1.45 20.83 25.08
C LYS A 460 0.34 21.88 25.03
N GLU A 461 0.59 23.00 24.38
CA GLU A 461 -0.34 24.15 24.34
C GLU A 461 -1.26 24.06 23.12
N ILE A 462 -2.51 23.72 23.38
CA ILE A 462 -3.58 23.69 22.39
C ILE A 462 -4.58 24.78 22.72
N ARG A 463 -5.10 25.45 21.70
CA ARG A 463 -6.19 26.42 21.82
C ARG A 463 -7.37 25.94 21.01
N VAL A 464 -8.54 26.02 21.61
CA VAL A 464 -9.80 25.68 20.95
C VAL A 464 -10.71 26.88 20.93
N THR A 465 -11.36 27.11 19.81
CA THR A 465 -12.42 28.13 19.68
C THR A 465 -13.65 27.50 19.03
N VAL A 466 -14.83 27.97 19.37
CA VAL A 466 -16.11 27.69 18.73
C VAL A 466 -16.64 28.99 18.15
N ASP A 467 -16.87 29.05 16.84
CA ASP A 467 -17.32 30.26 16.12
C ASP A 467 -16.43 31.50 16.42
N GLY A 468 -15.13 31.27 16.60
CA GLY A 468 -14.12 32.28 16.87
C GLY A 468 -13.96 32.65 18.35
N ALA A 469 -14.89 32.28 19.25
CA ALA A 469 -14.79 32.52 20.69
C ALA A 469 -14.00 31.39 21.38
N PRO A 470 -13.14 31.68 22.36
CA PRO A 470 -12.49 30.65 23.18
C PRO A 470 -13.51 29.67 23.78
N ALA A 471 -13.19 28.38 23.71
CA ALA A 471 -14.05 27.32 24.22
C ALA A 471 -13.28 26.36 25.14
N GLU A 472 -13.96 25.86 26.16
CA GLU A 472 -13.46 24.77 26.98
C GLU A 472 -13.49 23.44 26.18
N PHE A 473 -12.59 22.54 26.52
CA PHE A 473 -12.52 21.21 25.95
C PHE A 473 -12.16 20.17 27.02
N GLY A 474 -12.59 18.92 26.80
CA GLY A 474 -12.15 17.78 27.58
C GLY A 474 -11.05 17.00 26.87
N GLU A 475 -10.35 16.14 27.60
CA GLU A 475 -9.43 15.15 27.03
C GLU A 475 -9.98 13.74 27.29
N GLU A 476 -10.09 12.91 26.23
CA GLU A 476 -10.50 11.52 26.28
C GLU A 476 -9.40 10.69 25.60
N GLY A 477 -8.50 10.08 26.40
CA GLY A 477 -7.32 9.42 25.88
C GLY A 477 -6.45 10.36 25.04
N SER A 478 -6.32 10.05 23.76
CA SER A 478 -5.60 10.89 22.79
C SER A 478 -6.48 11.94 22.09
N LEU A 479 -7.72 12.12 22.50
CA LEU A 479 -8.67 13.03 21.86
C LEU A 479 -8.88 14.31 22.66
N VAL A 480 -8.91 15.45 21.96
CA VAL A 480 -9.40 16.75 22.43
C VAL A 480 -10.86 16.86 22.01
N VAL A 481 -11.78 16.96 22.97
CA VAL A 481 -13.23 16.86 22.74
C VAL A 481 -13.94 18.14 23.12
N VAL A 482 -14.72 18.69 22.21
CA VAL A 482 -15.61 19.85 22.40
C VAL A 482 -17.04 19.38 22.32
N ARG A 483 -17.80 19.58 23.40
CA ARG A 483 -19.20 19.14 23.50
C ARG A 483 -20.17 20.29 23.27
N GLY A 484 -21.38 19.94 22.87
CA GLY A 484 -22.49 20.89 22.75
C GLY A 484 -22.30 21.91 21.62
N VAL A 485 -21.59 21.54 20.55
CA VAL A 485 -21.48 22.40 19.37
C VAL A 485 -22.86 22.51 18.72
N ARG A 486 -23.34 23.74 18.51
CA ARG A 486 -24.64 23.97 17.86
C ARG A 486 -24.64 23.63 16.39
N PRO A 487 -25.79 23.37 15.77
CA PRO A 487 -25.90 23.19 14.32
C PRO A 487 -25.29 24.37 13.56
N GLY A 488 -24.44 24.07 12.56
CA GLY A 488 -23.68 25.05 11.78
C GLY A 488 -22.44 25.61 12.50
N GLY A 489 -22.16 25.21 13.74
CA GLY A 489 -21.01 25.68 14.51
C GLY A 489 -19.68 25.16 13.94
N CYS A 490 -18.65 25.98 14.07
CA CYS A 490 -17.29 25.67 13.62
C CYS A 490 -16.33 25.61 14.80
N VAL A 491 -15.75 24.45 15.04
CA VAL A 491 -14.71 24.22 16.04
C VAL A 491 -13.35 24.32 15.40
N ARG A 492 -12.48 25.18 15.93
CA ARG A 492 -11.11 25.33 15.49
C ARG A 492 -10.15 24.91 16.59
N LEU A 493 -9.32 23.91 16.31
CA LEU A 493 -8.18 23.54 17.13
C LEU A 493 -6.92 24.16 16.51
N SER A 494 -6.08 24.80 17.35
CA SER A 494 -4.83 25.41 16.92
C SER A 494 -3.72 25.24 17.95
N HIS A 495 -2.46 25.22 17.48
CA HIS A 495 -1.25 25.11 18.29
C HIS A 495 -0.06 25.81 17.61
N ALA A 496 1.01 26.03 18.35
CA ALA A 496 2.24 26.57 17.78
C ALA A 496 2.89 25.55 16.84
N LEU A 497 2.96 25.87 15.55
CA LEU A 497 3.64 25.03 14.56
C LEU A 497 5.14 25.32 14.58
N ARG A 498 5.93 24.36 15.04
CA ARG A 498 7.38 24.48 15.15
C ARG A 498 8.09 23.84 13.96
N SER A 499 9.19 24.47 13.54
CA SER A 499 10.15 23.84 12.62
C SER A 499 11.33 23.27 13.41
N ALA A 500 11.82 22.11 13.01
CA ALA A 500 12.96 21.44 13.63
C ALA A 500 13.83 20.76 12.58
N LEU A 501 15.14 20.92 12.70
CA LEU A 501 16.12 20.15 11.93
C LEU A 501 16.56 18.96 12.77
N LYS A 502 16.21 17.74 12.33
CA LYS A 502 16.55 16.50 13.02
C LYS A 502 17.57 15.71 12.20
N LYS A 503 18.55 15.11 12.89
CA LYS A 503 19.41 14.10 12.30
C LYS A 503 18.73 12.75 12.38
N GLU A 504 18.78 12.00 11.29
CA GLU A 504 18.19 10.67 11.19
C GLU A 504 19.08 9.77 10.34
N LYS A 505 19.29 8.54 10.80
CA LYS A 505 20.04 7.53 10.05
C LYS A 505 19.04 6.56 9.43
N CYS A 506 19.01 6.51 8.11
CA CYS A 506 18.28 5.50 7.36
C CYS A 506 19.01 5.21 6.05
N ALA A 507 18.71 4.08 5.40
CA ALA A 507 19.43 3.64 4.21
C ALA A 507 20.97 3.71 4.38
N GLY A 508 21.50 3.26 5.52
CA GLY A 508 22.92 3.27 5.83
C GLY A 508 23.60 4.65 5.93
N ARG A 509 22.85 5.77 5.78
CA ARG A 509 23.37 7.13 5.71
C ARG A 509 22.72 8.05 6.75
N GLU A 510 23.41 9.14 7.12
CA GLU A 510 22.87 10.20 7.97
C GLU A 510 22.25 11.29 7.10
N TYR A 511 21.00 11.66 7.44
CA TYR A 511 20.25 12.74 6.82
C TYR A 511 19.94 13.83 7.85
N LYS A 512 19.84 15.07 7.38
CA LYS A 512 19.27 16.18 8.16
C LYS A 512 17.89 16.48 7.60
N VAL A 513 16.86 16.17 8.37
CA VAL A 513 15.44 16.26 7.98
C VAL A 513 14.85 17.53 8.56
N LEU A 514 14.42 18.44 7.70
CA LEU A 514 13.75 19.68 8.10
C LEU A 514 12.24 19.43 8.24
N TRP A 515 11.78 19.35 9.46
CA TRP A 515 10.38 19.20 9.82
C TRP A 515 9.69 20.54 10.02
N ARG A 516 8.39 20.59 9.69
CA ARG A 516 7.44 21.64 10.09
C ARG A 516 6.14 20.99 10.55
N GLY A 517 5.98 20.83 11.86
CA GLY A 517 4.91 19.99 12.42
C GLY A 517 5.02 18.54 11.92
N PRO A 518 3.97 17.98 11.31
CA PRO A 518 3.98 16.60 10.76
C PRO A 518 4.60 16.48 9.37
N ASP A 519 4.95 17.59 8.73
CA ASP A 519 5.42 17.61 7.34
C ASP A 519 6.95 17.75 7.27
N VAL A 520 7.61 16.90 6.52
CA VAL A 520 8.99 17.07 6.09
C VAL A 520 9.01 18.07 4.94
N ILE A 521 9.80 19.13 5.08
CA ILE A 521 9.88 20.22 4.11
C ILE A 521 11.07 20.06 3.17
N ASP A 522 12.19 19.53 3.71
CA ASP A 522 13.44 19.34 2.97
C ASP A 522 14.30 18.28 3.65
N ILE A 523 15.16 17.59 2.89
CA ILE A 523 16.13 16.60 3.40
C ILE A 523 17.51 16.88 2.82
N LEU A 524 18.52 16.89 3.69
CA LEU A 524 19.92 17.08 3.33
C LEU A 524 20.77 15.85 3.68
N PRO A 525 21.75 15.45 2.83
CA PRO A 525 22.06 16.07 1.54
C PRO A 525 20.86 15.99 0.60
N HIS A 526 20.78 16.91 -0.36
CA HIS A 526 19.78 16.80 -1.40
C HIS A 526 20.05 15.57 -2.26
N GLY A 527 18.96 14.93 -2.73
CA GLY A 527 19.06 13.79 -3.62
C GLY A 527 19.54 14.14 -5.02
N GLU A 528 20.05 13.15 -5.70
CA GLU A 528 20.34 13.18 -7.13
C GLU A 528 19.08 12.83 -7.93
N HIS A 529 19.07 13.10 -9.23
CA HIS A 529 17.96 12.82 -10.15
C HIS A 529 16.65 13.50 -9.72
N LEU A 530 15.58 12.74 -9.48
CA LEU A 530 14.30 13.31 -9.06
C LEU A 530 14.32 13.53 -7.54
N ARG A 531 14.62 14.76 -7.14
CA ARG A 531 14.72 15.15 -5.72
C ARG A 531 13.36 15.16 -5.05
N LEU A 532 13.25 14.52 -3.89
CA LEU A 532 12.09 14.50 -3.03
C LEU A 532 12.12 15.65 -2.01
N PHE A 533 10.99 15.93 -1.37
CA PHE A 533 10.83 16.92 -0.31
C PHE A 533 11.26 18.34 -0.70
N GLN A 534 10.94 18.78 -1.92
CA GLN A 534 11.07 20.16 -2.37
C GLN A 534 9.78 20.94 -2.07
N ARG A 535 9.38 21.00 -0.78
CA ARG A 535 8.06 21.48 -0.39
C ARG A 535 7.96 22.97 -0.11
N ASP A 536 9.09 23.69 -0.01
CA ASP A 536 9.10 25.16 0.12
C ASP A 536 8.99 25.82 -1.26
N ARG A 537 7.77 26.21 -1.62
CA ARG A 537 7.44 26.84 -2.91
C ARG A 537 8.02 28.25 -3.08
N SER A 538 8.62 28.86 -2.06
CA SER A 538 9.37 30.10 -2.20
C SER A 538 10.73 29.87 -2.86
N LYS A 539 11.16 28.62 -3.02
CA LYS A 539 12.37 28.19 -3.71
C LYS A 539 12.01 27.53 -5.04
N PRO A 540 12.77 27.74 -6.13
CA PRO A 540 12.57 27.01 -7.36
C PRO A 540 12.82 25.51 -7.14
N ALA A 541 11.96 24.66 -7.71
CA ALA A 541 12.22 23.23 -7.71
C ALA A 541 13.39 22.90 -8.64
N VAL A 542 14.28 22.03 -8.20
CA VAL A 542 15.33 21.44 -9.02
C VAL A 542 14.78 20.19 -9.67
N LEU A 543 14.61 20.23 -10.96
CA LEU A 543 13.99 19.18 -11.76
C LEU A 543 14.98 18.68 -12.80
N PRO A 544 15.06 17.36 -13.05
CA PRO A 544 15.95 16.80 -14.05
C PRO A 544 15.49 17.16 -15.47
N THR A 545 16.46 17.25 -16.38
CA THR A 545 16.26 17.37 -17.82
C THR A 545 16.53 16.01 -18.51
N PRO A 546 16.20 15.85 -19.80
CA PRO A 546 16.56 14.64 -20.54
C PRO A 546 18.05 14.32 -20.54
N GLU A 547 18.91 15.33 -20.46
CA GLU A 547 20.37 15.20 -20.46
C GLU A 547 20.89 14.64 -19.13
N ASP A 548 20.22 14.93 -18.02
CA ASP A 548 20.60 14.48 -16.68
C ASP A 548 20.34 12.98 -16.46
N VAL A 549 19.55 12.34 -17.32
CA VAL A 549 19.09 10.97 -17.14
C VAL A 549 19.84 10.00 -18.03
N ILE A 550 20.59 9.08 -17.40
CA ILE A 550 21.37 8.04 -18.07
C ILE A 550 20.76 6.69 -17.71
N TYR A 551 20.42 5.91 -18.74
CA TYR A 551 19.96 4.53 -18.55
C TYR A 551 21.16 3.59 -18.33
N THR A 552 21.24 2.97 -17.16
CA THR A 552 22.38 2.11 -16.77
C THR A 552 22.11 0.60 -16.96
N GLY A 553 21.00 0.23 -17.56
CA GLY A 553 20.68 -1.15 -17.88
C GLY A 553 19.33 -1.60 -17.36
N ALA A 554 18.72 -2.56 -18.06
CA ALA A 554 17.52 -3.25 -17.61
C ALA A 554 17.91 -4.35 -16.63
N ALA A 555 17.15 -4.48 -15.56
CA ALA A 555 17.13 -5.74 -14.83
C ALA A 555 16.59 -6.85 -15.72
N ASN A 556 16.89 -8.09 -15.35
CA ASN A 556 16.57 -9.32 -16.09
C ASN A 556 15.06 -9.66 -16.19
N TYR A 557 14.17 -8.67 -16.15
CA TYR A 557 12.71 -8.86 -16.19
C TYR A 557 12.06 -8.56 -17.54
N GLY A 558 12.83 -8.12 -18.53
CA GLY A 558 12.31 -7.88 -19.89
C GLY A 558 12.08 -9.17 -20.68
N PRO A 559 11.14 -9.17 -21.64
CA PRO A 559 10.80 -10.36 -22.44
C PRO A 559 11.95 -10.91 -23.29
N THR A 560 13.10 -10.25 -23.34
CA THR A 560 14.16 -10.53 -24.32
C THR A 560 15.49 -11.04 -23.75
N GLN A 561 15.63 -11.34 -22.46
CA GLN A 561 16.90 -11.87 -21.94
C GLN A 561 16.76 -13.16 -21.15
N GLN A 562 16.32 -14.22 -21.80
CA GLN A 562 16.89 -15.55 -21.55
C GLN A 562 17.93 -15.81 -22.64
N LYS A 563 19.18 -15.53 -22.35
CA LYS A 563 20.27 -16.13 -23.10
C LYS A 563 20.17 -17.63 -22.93
N LYS A 564 20.22 -18.30 -24.08
CA LYS A 564 20.24 -19.76 -24.28
C LYS A 564 21.16 -20.49 -23.31
#